data_c81cc53a735c363fc4f6ed1e13d5eb60
#
_entry.id   c81cc53a735c363fc4f6ed1e13d5eb60
#
_cell.length_a   1.000
_cell.length_b   1.000
_cell.length_c   1.000
_cell.angle_alpha   90.00
_cell.angle_beta   90.00
_cell.angle_gamma   90.00
#
_symmetry.space_group_name_H-M   'P 1'
#
loop_
_entity.id
_entity.type
_entity.pdbx_description
1 polymer ?
#
loop_
_entity_poly.entity_id
_entity_poly.type
_entity_poly.pdbx_seq_one_letter_code
_entity_poly.pdbx_strand_id
1 'polypeptide(L)'
;VRSSAASDVYKRQILSIIIPTYNEEEYLPLLLESIKQQDFRDYEIIVADANSKDNTVKIAEEYGCIVVEGGMPAVGRNNGAKVAKGEYLLFLDSDLKLTEDYLAKVIYEFKMERLGIAITQMKPLSKKTEDKILHDLANLFMISVEKIKPHGAGCYGIITKRELHECCGGFDEELTFGEDTEYIERLAKKERFKVLRNAKIGVSTRRLEEEGLATLAKQYGKSTVNDFLGIRTEASDLNYGFDHGKEHISKHKLDKIALESEKLDHLKNSYDESKQKINTAKVYLKKSKKTKIRDKKVIFYCICGEGMGHAIRSSVIIDRIKDKYDVYIFSSDRAYKYLNEKFDNVYKIGGFNTVYINNKVSNTKTLMNAIK
;
A
#
# COMPACT_ATOMS: atom_id res chain seq x y z
N VAL A 1 15.96 42.19 37.06
CA VAL A 1 15.76 41.97 35.62
C VAL A 1 16.28 40.57 35.32
N ARG A 2 15.42 39.55 35.42
CA ARG A 2 15.75 38.21 34.94
C ARG A 2 14.99 37.98 33.64
N SER A 3 15.77 37.83 32.66
CA SER A 3 15.61 37.53 31.27
C SER A 3 14.33 36.71 30.91
N SER A 4 13.48 37.34 30.10
CA SER A 4 12.37 36.71 29.36
C SER A 4 12.82 35.82 28.19
N ALA A 5 14.14 35.60 28.08
CA ALA A 5 14.70 34.78 26.99
C ALA A 5 14.61 33.27 27.19
N ALA A 6 14.13 32.80 28.37
CA ALA A 6 14.00 31.36 28.66
C ALA A 6 12.62 30.77 28.31
N SER A 7 11.62 31.60 27.94
CA SER A 7 10.27 31.13 27.62
C SER A 7 10.04 30.83 26.13
N ASP A 8 10.92 31.32 25.25
CA ASP A 8 10.78 31.16 23.80
C ASP A 8 11.41 29.86 23.22
N VAL A 9 12.07 29.07 24.07
CA VAL A 9 12.73 27.82 23.65
C VAL A 9 11.74 26.60 23.58
N TYR A 10 10.50 26.78 24.04
CA TYR A 10 9.57 25.64 24.18
C TYR A 10 8.19 25.88 23.57
N LYS A 11 8.12 26.04 22.26
CA LYS A 11 6.95 25.63 21.46
C LYS A 11 7.37 25.33 20.02
N ARG A 12 8.35 24.49 19.80
CA ARG A 12 8.48 23.84 18.49
C ARG A 12 7.39 22.81 18.42
N GLN A 13 6.43 23.03 17.54
CA GLN A 13 5.46 21.99 17.19
C GLN A 13 6.23 20.74 16.76
N ILE A 14 5.79 19.58 17.23
CA ILE A 14 6.48 18.34 16.91
C ILE A 14 6.20 17.93 15.46
N LEU A 15 4.98 18.19 14.98
CA LEU A 15 4.50 17.66 13.70
C LEU A 15 3.89 18.75 12.83
N SER A 16 4.30 18.83 11.56
CA SER A 16 3.61 19.59 10.52
C SER A 16 2.91 18.61 9.58
N ILE A 17 1.59 18.72 9.49
CA ILE A 17 0.75 17.93 8.58
C ILE A 17 0.55 18.76 7.32
N ILE A 18 0.98 18.24 6.18
CA ILE A 18 0.99 18.93 4.89
C ILE A 18 0.01 18.22 3.95
N ILE A 19 -0.96 18.98 3.43
CA ILE A 19 -2.07 18.47 2.63
C ILE A 19 -2.14 19.28 1.32
N PRO A 20 -1.70 18.73 0.18
CA PRO A 20 -1.96 19.34 -1.13
C PRO A 20 -3.44 19.20 -1.47
N THR A 21 -4.04 20.27 -2.02
CA THR A 21 -5.47 20.30 -2.37
C THR A 21 -5.71 20.92 -3.74
N TYR A 22 -6.73 20.40 -4.44
CA TYR A 22 -7.31 21.00 -5.64
C TYR A 22 -8.78 20.58 -5.78
N ASN A 23 -9.73 21.52 -5.53
CA ASN A 23 -11.18 21.28 -5.58
C ASN A 23 -11.62 20.10 -4.69
N GLU A 24 -11.29 20.14 -3.41
CA GLU A 24 -11.53 19.08 -2.42
C GLU A 24 -12.53 19.49 -1.33
N GLU A 25 -13.50 20.38 -1.63
CA GLU A 25 -14.51 20.85 -0.67
C GLU A 25 -15.33 19.72 -0.04
N GLU A 26 -15.47 18.58 -0.74
CA GLU A 26 -16.23 17.42 -0.27
C GLU A 26 -15.43 16.54 0.70
N TYR A 27 -14.12 16.36 0.47
CA TYR A 27 -13.28 15.39 1.21
C TYR A 27 -12.41 16.04 2.28
N LEU A 28 -11.90 17.24 2.05
CA LEU A 28 -11.03 17.93 3.00
C LEU A 28 -11.66 18.05 4.40
N PRO A 29 -12.97 18.38 4.57
CA PRO A 29 -13.59 18.45 5.89
C PRO A 29 -13.53 17.14 6.65
N LEU A 30 -13.65 15.99 5.97
CA LEU A 30 -13.60 14.66 6.59
C LEU A 30 -12.21 14.35 7.15
N LEU A 31 -11.16 14.73 6.43
CA LEU A 31 -9.78 14.61 6.90
C LEU A 31 -9.53 15.53 8.08
N LEU A 32 -9.83 16.83 7.95
CA LEU A 32 -9.58 17.84 8.98
C LEU A 32 -10.32 17.51 10.30
N GLU A 33 -11.57 17.08 10.21
CA GLU A 33 -12.34 16.63 11.37
C GLU A 33 -11.69 15.41 12.04
N SER A 34 -11.20 14.44 11.25
CA SER A 34 -10.51 13.28 11.80
C SER A 34 -9.16 13.61 12.44
N ILE A 35 -8.47 14.66 11.96
CA ILE A 35 -7.26 15.19 12.60
C ILE A 35 -7.62 15.88 13.91
N LYS A 36 -8.69 16.68 13.93
CA LYS A 36 -9.15 17.39 15.13
C LYS A 36 -9.60 16.43 16.25
N GLN A 37 -10.06 15.24 15.90
CA GLN A 37 -10.46 14.21 16.85
C GLN A 37 -9.30 13.41 17.47
N GLN A 38 -8.05 13.60 16.99
CA GLN A 38 -6.88 12.91 17.55
C GLN A 38 -6.57 13.42 18.96
N ASP A 39 -6.07 12.54 19.84
CA ASP A 39 -5.61 12.93 21.19
C ASP A 39 -4.26 13.66 21.15
N PHE A 40 -3.41 13.35 20.17
CA PHE A 40 -2.17 14.06 19.94
C PHE A 40 -2.46 15.48 19.44
N ARG A 41 -1.94 16.53 20.14
CA ARG A 41 -2.27 17.96 19.88
C ARG A 41 -1.10 18.82 19.44
N ASP A 42 0.11 18.29 19.48
CA ASP A 42 1.32 19.07 19.15
C ASP A 42 1.61 19.03 17.65
N TYR A 43 0.70 19.61 16.87
CA TYR A 43 0.79 19.68 15.42
C TYR A 43 0.30 21.04 14.88
N GLU A 44 0.72 21.34 13.66
CA GLU A 44 0.12 22.35 12.78
C GLU A 44 -0.37 21.67 11.50
N ILE A 45 -1.36 22.30 10.85
CA ILE A 45 -1.89 21.83 9.57
C ILE A 45 -1.60 22.89 8.52
N ILE A 46 -0.99 22.45 7.41
CA ILE A 46 -0.63 23.30 6.27
C ILE A 46 -1.35 22.73 5.04
N VAL A 47 -2.24 23.53 4.46
CA VAL A 47 -2.95 23.20 3.22
C VAL A 47 -2.27 23.93 2.08
N ALA A 48 -1.74 23.19 1.11
CA ALA A 48 -1.10 23.74 -0.08
C ALA A 48 -2.09 23.66 -1.26
N ASP A 49 -2.81 24.75 -1.49
CA ASP A 49 -3.93 24.81 -2.43
C ASP A 49 -3.51 25.19 -3.85
N ALA A 50 -3.84 24.35 -4.82
CA ALA A 50 -3.52 24.53 -6.24
C ALA A 50 -4.52 25.45 -6.96
N ASN A 51 -4.94 26.54 -6.33
CA ASN A 51 -5.90 27.51 -6.88
C ASN A 51 -7.30 26.92 -7.10
N SER A 52 -7.84 26.24 -6.09
CA SER A 52 -9.19 25.69 -6.08
C SER A 52 -10.26 26.73 -6.43
N LYS A 53 -11.32 26.28 -7.10
CA LYS A 53 -12.45 27.12 -7.54
C LYS A 53 -13.69 26.92 -6.69
N ASP A 54 -13.67 25.94 -5.80
CA ASP A 54 -14.71 25.60 -4.84
C ASP A 54 -14.43 26.20 -3.45
N ASN A 55 -15.07 25.70 -2.41
CA ASN A 55 -14.89 26.19 -1.04
C ASN A 55 -13.66 25.61 -0.31
N THR A 56 -12.75 24.90 -0.99
CA THR A 56 -11.61 24.22 -0.36
C THR A 56 -10.78 25.16 0.56
N VAL A 57 -10.38 26.31 0.04
CA VAL A 57 -9.57 27.30 0.79
C VAL A 57 -10.34 27.83 2.00
N LYS A 58 -11.60 28.20 1.82
CA LYS A 58 -12.46 28.69 2.90
C LYS A 58 -12.59 27.66 4.02
N ILE A 59 -12.79 26.40 3.67
CA ILE A 59 -12.87 25.27 4.62
C ILE A 59 -11.55 25.15 5.40
N ALA A 60 -10.40 25.19 4.72
CA ALA A 60 -9.09 25.11 5.37
C ALA A 60 -8.90 26.24 6.39
N GLU A 61 -9.29 27.49 6.06
CA GLU A 61 -9.23 28.64 6.94
C GLU A 61 -10.15 28.49 8.17
N GLU A 62 -11.39 28.01 7.97
CA GLU A 62 -12.35 27.76 9.05
C GLU A 62 -11.85 26.71 10.06
N TYR A 63 -11.05 25.75 9.60
CA TYR A 63 -10.38 24.76 10.47
C TYR A 63 -9.09 25.29 11.11
N GLY A 64 -8.66 26.52 10.79
CA GLY A 64 -7.45 27.13 11.32
C GLY A 64 -6.16 26.62 10.69
N CYS A 65 -6.22 26.12 9.46
CA CYS A 65 -5.05 25.67 8.72
C CYS A 65 -4.23 26.86 8.21
N ILE A 66 -2.93 26.67 8.07
CA ILE A 66 -2.05 27.58 7.34
C ILE A 66 -2.24 27.26 5.85
N VAL A 67 -2.76 28.23 5.08
CA VAL A 67 -2.93 28.04 3.64
C VAL A 67 -1.76 28.63 2.89
N VAL A 68 -1.18 27.87 1.96
CA VAL A 68 -0.07 28.29 1.10
C VAL A 68 -0.39 27.97 -0.36
N GLU A 69 0.30 28.61 -1.27
CA GLU A 69 0.20 28.32 -2.70
C GLU A 69 0.67 26.88 -2.97
N GLY A 70 -0.18 26.11 -3.64
CA GLY A 70 0.08 24.73 -4.04
C GLY A 70 0.57 24.63 -5.48
N GLY A 71 0.09 23.61 -6.18
CA GLY A 71 0.43 23.27 -7.56
C GLY A 71 0.24 21.77 -7.79
N MET A 72 1.01 21.19 -8.71
CA MET A 72 1.09 19.73 -8.80
C MET A 72 1.46 19.14 -7.43
N PRO A 73 1.09 17.89 -7.13
CA PRO A 73 1.25 17.34 -5.78
C PRO A 73 2.64 17.50 -5.17
N ALA A 74 3.70 17.27 -5.93
CA ALA A 74 5.09 17.48 -5.48
C ALA A 74 5.36 18.94 -5.10
N VAL A 75 4.92 19.91 -5.92
CA VAL A 75 5.06 21.34 -5.67
C VAL A 75 4.31 21.75 -4.40
N GLY A 76 3.06 21.31 -4.26
CA GLY A 76 2.24 21.61 -3.08
C GLY A 76 2.89 21.08 -1.80
N ARG A 77 3.38 19.83 -1.80
CA ARG A 77 4.06 19.24 -0.64
C ARG A 77 5.34 19.98 -0.29
N ASN A 78 6.14 20.38 -1.28
CA ASN A 78 7.35 21.16 -1.06
C ASN A 78 7.04 22.57 -0.52
N ASN A 79 6.04 23.26 -1.07
CA ASN A 79 5.65 24.58 -0.62
C ASN A 79 5.11 24.54 0.82
N GLY A 80 4.30 23.51 1.16
CA GLY A 80 3.88 23.29 2.54
C GLY A 80 5.07 23.03 3.48
N ALA A 81 6.05 22.24 3.05
CA ALA A 81 7.24 21.93 3.84
C ALA A 81 8.13 23.17 4.11
N LYS A 82 8.20 24.13 3.18
CA LYS A 82 8.97 25.38 3.34
C LYS A 82 8.49 26.24 4.52
N VAL A 83 7.21 26.21 4.85
CA VAL A 83 6.63 27.00 5.96
C VAL A 83 6.46 26.19 7.24
N ALA A 84 6.69 24.88 7.18
CA ALA A 84 6.55 23.95 8.29
C ALA A 84 7.52 24.24 9.43
N LYS A 85 7.03 24.19 10.68
CA LYS A 85 7.80 24.44 11.90
C LYS A 85 8.09 23.16 12.69
N GLY A 86 7.37 22.08 12.39
CA GLY A 86 7.51 20.80 13.06
C GLY A 86 8.87 20.14 12.86
N GLU A 87 9.29 19.33 13.81
CA GLU A 87 10.48 18.49 13.71
C GLU A 87 10.26 17.37 12.66
N TYR A 88 9.00 16.91 12.56
CA TYR A 88 8.56 15.90 11.61
C TYR A 88 7.55 16.48 10.63
N LEU A 89 7.60 16.01 9.38
CA LEU A 89 6.64 16.31 8.33
C LEU A 89 5.80 15.06 8.06
N LEU A 90 4.49 15.21 8.06
CA LEU A 90 3.54 14.18 7.67
C LEU A 90 2.77 14.64 6.43
N PHE A 91 2.98 13.98 5.31
CA PHE A 91 2.29 14.26 4.07
C PHE A 91 1.05 13.38 3.94
N LEU A 92 -0.10 14.00 3.72
CA LEU A 92 -1.39 13.34 3.59
C LEU A 92 -2.12 13.88 2.35
N ASP A 93 -2.76 13.01 1.59
CA ASP A 93 -3.70 13.43 0.55
C ASP A 93 -5.04 13.86 1.19
N SER A 94 -5.82 14.70 0.50
CA SER A 94 -7.03 15.35 1.03
C SER A 94 -8.22 14.40 1.24
N ASP A 95 -8.25 13.27 0.53
CA ASP A 95 -9.34 12.28 0.55
C ASP A 95 -9.13 11.13 1.54
N LEU A 96 -8.31 11.39 2.56
CA LEU A 96 -7.99 10.44 3.62
C LEU A 96 -8.83 10.68 4.88
N LYS A 97 -8.86 9.67 5.76
CA LYS A 97 -9.43 9.78 7.10
C LYS A 97 -8.54 9.09 8.12
N LEU A 98 -8.17 9.80 9.17
CA LEU A 98 -7.37 9.22 10.25
C LEU A 98 -8.21 8.25 11.10
N THR A 99 -7.59 7.13 11.50
CA THR A 99 -8.17 6.27 12.53
C THR A 99 -7.88 6.84 13.92
N GLU A 100 -8.55 6.30 14.94
CA GLU A 100 -8.27 6.67 16.34
C GLU A 100 -6.77 6.49 16.66
N ASP A 101 -6.22 7.40 17.45
CA ASP A 101 -4.82 7.39 17.91
C ASP A 101 -3.78 7.36 16.78
N TYR A 102 -4.17 7.66 15.53
CA TYR A 102 -3.26 7.55 14.39
C TYR A 102 -2.00 8.38 14.58
N LEU A 103 -2.13 9.69 14.89
CA LEU A 103 -0.98 10.59 15.05
C LEU A 103 -0.05 10.13 16.19
N ALA A 104 -0.64 9.73 17.31
CA ALA A 104 0.13 9.24 18.46
C ALA A 104 0.91 7.95 18.10
N LYS A 105 0.26 7.01 17.40
CA LYS A 105 0.89 5.76 16.97
C LYS A 105 2.01 6.00 15.95
N VAL A 106 1.78 6.90 14.98
CA VAL A 106 2.79 7.27 13.97
C VAL A 106 4.03 7.84 14.64
N ILE A 107 3.86 8.88 15.47
CA ILE A 107 4.99 9.53 16.15
C ILE A 107 5.71 8.57 17.10
N TYR A 108 4.96 7.78 17.87
CA TYR A 108 5.54 6.81 18.80
C TYR A 108 6.40 5.78 18.07
N GLU A 109 5.84 5.07 17.05
CA GLU A 109 6.57 4.03 16.33
C GLU A 109 7.76 4.62 15.56
N PHE A 110 7.58 5.80 14.92
CA PHE A 110 8.64 6.49 14.20
C PHE A 110 9.84 6.81 15.09
N LYS A 111 9.61 7.37 16.28
CA LYS A 111 10.66 7.71 17.25
C LYS A 111 11.30 6.48 17.86
N MET A 112 10.52 5.50 18.29
CA MET A 112 11.02 4.27 18.93
C MET A 112 11.92 3.45 18.00
N GLU A 113 11.57 3.41 16.72
CA GLU A 113 12.35 2.71 15.70
C GLU A 113 13.50 3.55 15.13
N ARG A 114 13.63 4.82 15.56
CA ARG A 114 14.67 5.77 15.09
C ARG A 114 14.71 5.89 13.57
N LEU A 115 13.55 6.12 12.96
CA LEU A 115 13.41 6.18 11.53
C LEU A 115 13.77 7.57 11.00
N GLY A 116 14.22 7.63 9.74
CA GLY A 116 14.37 8.87 8.99
C GLY A 116 13.14 9.19 8.16
N ILE A 117 12.55 8.12 7.59
CA ILE A 117 11.33 8.18 6.80
C ILE A 117 10.50 6.92 7.04
N ALA A 118 9.18 7.03 7.00
CA ALA A 118 8.26 5.90 7.08
C ALA A 118 6.97 6.18 6.30
N ILE A 119 6.23 5.12 5.99
CA ILE A 119 4.86 5.18 5.48
C ILE A 119 3.94 4.39 6.40
N THR A 120 2.64 4.67 6.32
CA THR A 120 1.64 3.94 7.10
C THR A 120 0.92 2.90 6.25
N GLN A 121 0.22 1.98 6.90
CA GLN A 121 -0.62 1.02 6.21
C GLN A 121 -1.96 1.64 5.83
N MET A 122 -2.56 1.12 4.77
CA MET A 122 -3.86 1.55 4.25
C MET A 122 -5.00 0.70 4.81
N LYS A 123 -6.16 1.33 4.96
CA LYS A 123 -7.44 0.67 5.25
C LYS A 123 -8.50 1.33 4.37
N PRO A 124 -9.30 0.59 3.57
CA PRO A 124 -10.35 1.21 2.78
C PRO A 124 -11.43 1.80 3.68
N LEU A 125 -11.98 2.94 3.30
CA LEU A 125 -13.19 3.52 3.94
C LEU A 125 -14.45 2.78 3.53
N SER A 126 -14.42 2.09 2.41
CA SER A 126 -15.48 1.20 1.94
C SER A 126 -15.69 0.01 2.89
N LYS A 127 -16.94 -0.48 2.95
CA LYS A 127 -17.31 -1.71 3.68
C LYS A 127 -17.20 -2.98 2.82
N LYS A 128 -16.84 -2.85 1.54
CA LYS A 128 -16.73 -3.99 0.60
C LYS A 128 -15.55 -4.89 1.00
N THR A 129 -15.79 -6.19 0.98
CA THR A 129 -14.77 -7.20 1.34
C THR A 129 -13.63 -7.21 0.32
N GLU A 130 -13.93 -6.99 -0.95
CA GLU A 130 -12.97 -6.95 -2.05
C GLU A 130 -11.95 -5.82 -1.84
N ASP A 131 -12.42 -4.64 -1.48
CA ASP A 131 -11.56 -3.48 -1.23
C ASP A 131 -10.63 -3.74 -0.04
N LYS A 132 -11.15 -4.39 1.01
CA LYS A 132 -10.34 -4.76 2.17
C LYS A 132 -9.23 -5.74 1.80
N ILE A 133 -9.55 -6.78 1.04
CA ILE A 133 -8.57 -7.78 0.58
C ILE A 133 -7.49 -7.11 -0.28
N LEU A 134 -7.89 -6.20 -1.19
CA LEU A 134 -6.96 -5.47 -2.04
C LEU A 134 -5.97 -4.64 -1.23
N HIS A 135 -6.46 -3.86 -0.25
CA HIS A 135 -5.61 -3.02 0.59
C HIS A 135 -4.71 -3.86 1.53
N ASP A 136 -5.22 -4.99 2.05
CA ASP A 136 -4.40 -5.90 2.85
C ASP A 136 -3.28 -6.54 2.01
N LEU A 137 -3.54 -6.89 0.74
CA LEU A 137 -2.51 -7.37 -0.20
C LEU A 137 -1.49 -6.28 -0.53
N ALA A 138 -1.93 -5.04 -0.77
CA ALA A 138 -1.04 -3.91 -1.01
C ALA A 138 -0.14 -3.62 0.22
N ASN A 139 -0.71 -3.64 1.42
CA ASN A 139 0.06 -3.51 2.66
C ASN A 139 1.10 -4.63 2.80
N LEU A 140 0.72 -5.89 2.53
CA LEU A 140 1.63 -7.03 2.58
C LEU A 140 2.76 -6.89 1.56
N PHE A 141 2.45 -6.42 0.36
CA PHE A 141 3.45 -6.14 -0.68
C PHE A 141 4.46 -5.09 -0.21
N MET A 142 4.01 -3.91 0.25
CA MET A 142 4.88 -2.84 0.74
C MET A 142 5.78 -3.32 1.88
N ILE A 143 5.21 -4.10 2.82
CA ILE A 143 5.96 -4.71 3.92
C ILE A 143 7.01 -5.69 3.43
N SER A 144 6.71 -6.47 2.41
CA SER A 144 7.61 -7.51 1.88
C SER A 144 8.80 -6.92 1.14
N VAL A 145 8.60 -5.79 0.47
CA VAL A 145 9.65 -5.12 -0.32
C VAL A 145 10.42 -4.04 0.45
N GLU A 146 9.99 -3.67 1.67
CA GLU A 146 10.54 -2.52 2.41
C GLU A 146 12.07 -2.53 2.59
N LYS A 147 12.68 -3.72 2.65
CA LYS A 147 14.14 -3.88 2.81
C LYS A 147 14.89 -4.01 1.49
N ILE A 148 14.19 -4.36 0.41
CA ILE A 148 14.79 -4.62 -0.91
C ILE A 148 14.67 -3.37 -1.77
N LYS A 149 13.47 -2.85 -1.88
CA LYS A 149 13.13 -1.64 -2.61
C LYS A 149 11.99 -0.93 -1.87
N PRO A 150 12.31 0.05 -1.01
CA PRO A 150 11.30 0.87 -0.36
C PRO A 150 10.33 1.43 -1.39
N HIS A 151 9.04 1.22 -1.18
CA HIS A 151 8.01 1.58 -2.14
C HIS A 151 6.80 2.16 -1.39
N GLY A 152 6.19 3.19 -1.95
CA GLY A 152 4.95 3.77 -1.48
C GLY A 152 3.81 3.47 -2.45
N ALA A 153 2.59 3.57 -1.98
CA ALA A 153 1.40 3.47 -2.81
C ALA A 153 0.56 4.74 -2.58
N GLY A 154 0.99 5.84 -3.19
CA GLY A 154 0.40 7.15 -2.95
C GLY A 154 0.83 7.78 -1.61
N CYS A 155 0.54 9.06 -1.41
CA CYS A 155 0.88 9.78 -0.18
C CYS A 155 -0.06 9.46 0.99
N TYR A 156 -0.24 8.18 1.27
CA TYR A 156 -1.09 7.71 2.36
C TYR A 156 -0.35 7.70 3.71
N GLY A 157 0.17 8.88 4.12
CA GLY A 157 0.86 9.04 5.39
C GLY A 157 2.36 8.79 5.30
N ILE A 158 3.07 9.59 4.50
CA ILE A 158 4.53 9.64 4.50
C ILE A 158 4.97 10.54 5.65
N ILE A 159 5.69 9.99 6.63
CA ILE A 159 6.32 10.75 7.69
C ILE A 159 7.85 10.76 7.53
N THR A 160 8.46 11.94 7.70
CA THR A 160 9.90 12.11 7.62
C THR A 160 10.40 13.15 8.62
N LYS A 161 11.69 13.13 8.94
CA LYS A 161 12.35 14.23 9.62
C LYS A 161 12.41 15.44 8.68
N ARG A 162 12.05 16.63 9.16
CA ARG A 162 12.12 17.85 8.35
C ARG A 162 13.53 18.10 7.82
N GLU A 163 14.55 17.92 8.66
CA GLU A 163 15.96 18.04 8.27
C GLU A 163 16.32 17.10 7.11
N LEU A 164 15.82 15.85 7.11
CA LEU A 164 16.06 14.89 6.03
C LEU A 164 15.38 15.33 4.72
N HIS A 165 14.14 15.84 4.79
CA HIS A 165 13.43 16.41 3.65
C HIS A 165 14.22 17.58 3.02
N GLU A 166 14.65 18.52 3.84
CA GLU A 166 15.42 19.70 3.41
C GLU A 166 16.76 19.32 2.77
N CYS A 167 17.54 18.43 3.41
CA CYS A 167 18.84 18.03 2.91
C CYS A 167 18.76 17.15 1.64
N CYS A 168 17.64 16.51 1.39
CA CYS A 168 17.41 15.74 0.17
C CYS A 168 16.72 16.53 -0.95
N GLY A 169 16.40 17.79 -0.74
CA GLY A 169 15.82 18.68 -1.76
C GLY A 169 14.31 18.51 -1.97
N GLY A 170 13.59 17.88 -1.02
CA GLY A 170 12.14 17.72 -1.12
C GLY A 170 11.70 16.68 -2.14
N PHE A 171 10.46 16.76 -2.61
CA PHE A 171 9.92 15.97 -3.72
C PHE A 171 10.46 16.48 -5.07
N ASP A 172 10.62 15.59 -6.03
CA ASP A 172 10.99 15.95 -7.41
C ASP A 172 9.78 16.56 -8.14
N GLU A 173 9.81 17.86 -8.38
CA GLU A 173 8.72 18.62 -9.00
C GLU A 173 8.58 18.40 -10.50
N GLU A 174 9.56 17.78 -11.15
CA GLU A 174 9.50 17.42 -12.56
C GLU A 174 8.72 16.12 -12.80
N LEU A 175 8.48 15.32 -11.73
CA LEU A 175 7.72 14.09 -11.82
C LEU A 175 6.21 14.37 -11.83
N THR A 176 5.55 13.91 -12.88
CA THR A 176 4.09 13.97 -13.00
C THR A 176 3.40 12.73 -12.45
N PHE A 177 4.14 11.67 -12.13
CA PHE A 177 3.63 10.44 -11.53
C PHE A 177 4.74 9.71 -10.75
N GLY A 178 4.39 9.13 -9.59
CA GLY A 178 5.30 8.34 -8.77
C GLY A 178 6.33 9.17 -7.99
N GLU A 179 6.08 10.46 -7.81
CA GLU A 179 6.91 11.39 -7.03
C GLU A 179 7.06 10.96 -5.58
N ASP A 180 6.05 10.28 -5.05
CA ASP A 180 6.04 9.71 -3.70
C ASP A 180 6.99 8.50 -3.58
N THR A 181 6.95 7.61 -4.54
CA THR A 181 7.83 6.43 -4.58
C THR A 181 9.29 6.85 -4.76
N GLU A 182 9.58 7.76 -5.69
CA GLU A 182 10.92 8.33 -5.87
C GLU A 182 11.43 8.97 -4.58
N TYR A 183 10.61 9.79 -3.95
CA TYR A 183 10.94 10.46 -2.70
C TYR A 183 11.29 9.45 -1.60
N ILE A 184 10.46 8.42 -1.41
CA ILE A 184 10.69 7.37 -0.42
C ILE A 184 12.00 6.63 -0.71
N GLU A 185 12.23 6.22 -1.97
CA GLU A 185 13.44 5.50 -2.36
C GLU A 185 14.71 6.34 -2.15
N ARG A 186 14.66 7.62 -2.47
CA ARG A 186 15.78 8.55 -2.32
C ARG A 186 16.13 8.80 -0.87
N LEU A 187 15.14 9.02 -0.01
CA LEU A 187 15.37 9.23 1.42
C LEU A 187 15.78 7.95 2.14
N ALA A 188 15.22 6.80 1.75
CA ALA A 188 15.56 5.50 2.31
C ALA A 188 17.02 5.06 2.05
N LYS A 189 17.70 5.66 1.06
CA LYS A 189 19.14 5.48 0.84
C LYS A 189 20.01 6.26 1.85
N LYS A 190 19.43 7.26 2.52
CA LYS A 190 20.14 8.13 3.46
C LYS A 190 19.87 7.76 4.90
N GLU A 191 18.64 7.39 5.20
CA GLU A 191 18.15 7.11 6.55
C GLU A 191 17.28 5.86 6.56
N ARG A 192 17.07 5.30 7.76
CA ARG A 192 16.28 4.08 7.94
C ARG A 192 14.81 4.31 7.56
N PHE A 193 14.30 3.46 6.66
CA PHE A 193 12.90 3.39 6.23
C PHE A 193 12.15 2.23 6.87
N LYS A 194 10.85 2.39 7.10
CA LYS A 194 9.95 1.31 7.52
C LYS A 194 8.51 1.60 7.12
N VAL A 195 7.73 0.55 6.84
CA VAL A 195 6.27 0.60 6.83
C VAL A 195 5.78 0.43 8.26
N LEU A 196 5.12 1.43 8.86
CA LEU A 196 4.65 1.38 10.24
C LEU A 196 3.60 0.28 10.43
N ARG A 197 3.68 -0.47 11.53
CA ARG A 197 2.82 -1.63 11.77
C ARG A 197 1.58 -1.29 12.58
N ASN A 198 1.65 -0.26 13.40
CA ASN A 198 0.60 0.10 14.37
C ASN A 198 -0.34 1.20 13.87
N ALA A 199 0.03 1.90 12.79
CA ALA A 199 -0.75 2.99 12.22
C ALA A 199 -1.37 2.58 10.88
N LYS A 200 -2.69 2.73 10.77
CA LYS A 200 -3.44 2.54 9.53
C LYS A 200 -4.24 3.79 9.22
N ILE A 201 -4.18 4.25 7.96
CA ILE A 201 -4.95 5.40 7.50
C ILE A 201 -6.13 4.94 6.64
N GLY A 202 -7.28 5.58 6.80
CA GLY A 202 -8.46 5.36 5.97
C GLY A 202 -8.29 6.01 4.61
N VAL A 203 -8.44 5.24 3.54
CA VAL A 203 -8.27 5.68 2.16
C VAL A 203 -9.62 5.65 1.45
N SER A 204 -9.94 6.73 0.74
CA SER A 204 -11.11 6.80 -0.13
C SER A 204 -11.02 5.72 -1.22
N THR A 205 -12.17 5.10 -1.51
CA THR A 205 -12.30 4.15 -2.63
C THR A 205 -12.92 4.79 -3.87
N ARG A 206 -13.08 6.13 -3.87
CA ARG A 206 -13.66 6.91 -4.97
C ARG A 206 -13.05 6.52 -6.32
N ARG A 207 -11.73 6.54 -6.40
CA ARG A 207 -10.99 6.21 -7.61
C ARG A 207 -11.20 4.77 -8.08
N LEU A 208 -11.30 3.84 -7.13
CA LEU A 208 -11.61 2.44 -7.41
C LEU A 208 -13.03 2.28 -7.98
N GLU A 209 -13.98 3.11 -7.52
CA GLU A 209 -15.37 3.10 -8.00
C GLU A 209 -15.51 3.79 -9.36
N GLU A 210 -14.76 4.85 -9.63
CA GLU A 210 -14.78 5.60 -10.89
C GLU A 210 -14.03 4.89 -12.02
N GLU A 211 -12.82 4.43 -11.81
CA GLU A 211 -11.94 3.85 -12.84
C GLU A 211 -12.05 2.31 -12.93
N GLY A 212 -12.51 1.68 -11.87
CA GLY A 212 -12.63 0.23 -11.76
C GLY A 212 -11.31 -0.49 -11.40
N LEU A 213 -11.45 -1.61 -10.67
CA LEU A 213 -10.32 -2.40 -10.16
C LEU A 213 -9.33 -2.82 -11.26
N ALA A 214 -9.84 -3.26 -12.42
CA ALA A 214 -8.99 -3.77 -13.50
C ALA A 214 -8.09 -2.67 -14.11
N THR A 215 -8.62 -1.46 -14.25
CA THR A 215 -7.88 -0.30 -14.76
C THR A 215 -6.78 0.10 -13.80
N LEU A 216 -7.12 0.28 -12.52
CA LEU A 216 -6.15 0.64 -11.49
C LEU A 216 -5.08 -0.42 -11.28
N ALA A 217 -5.46 -1.70 -11.25
CA ALA A 217 -4.50 -2.80 -11.16
C ALA A 217 -3.52 -2.82 -12.33
N LYS A 218 -3.97 -2.50 -13.54
CA LYS A 218 -3.11 -2.38 -14.73
C LYS A 218 -2.17 -1.17 -14.64
N GLN A 219 -2.68 -0.01 -14.21
CA GLN A 219 -1.89 1.23 -14.08
C GLN A 219 -0.81 1.08 -13.01
N TYR A 220 -1.20 0.70 -11.79
CA TYR A 220 -0.27 0.51 -10.68
C TYR A 220 0.66 -0.69 -10.91
N GLY A 221 0.17 -1.77 -11.51
CA GLY A 221 1.00 -2.91 -11.88
C GLY A 221 2.08 -2.54 -12.90
N LYS A 222 1.72 -1.75 -13.95
CA LYS A 222 2.68 -1.25 -14.93
C LYS A 222 3.71 -0.31 -14.29
N SER A 223 3.25 0.64 -13.46
CA SER A 223 4.14 1.55 -12.73
C SER A 223 5.11 0.78 -11.83
N THR A 224 4.61 -0.13 -11.00
CA THR A 224 5.45 -0.95 -10.11
C THR A 224 6.50 -1.75 -10.89
N VAL A 225 6.13 -2.38 -12.01
CA VAL A 225 7.10 -3.11 -12.86
C VAL A 225 8.14 -2.15 -13.41
N ASN A 226 7.74 -1.00 -13.93
CA ASN A 226 8.65 0.01 -14.46
C ASN A 226 9.63 0.48 -13.37
N ASP A 227 9.15 0.77 -12.17
CA ASP A 227 9.98 1.17 -11.02
C ASP A 227 11.03 0.11 -10.69
N PHE A 228 10.63 -1.17 -10.66
CA PHE A 228 11.58 -2.26 -10.43
C PHE A 228 12.63 -2.40 -11.53
N LEU A 229 12.30 -2.00 -12.77
CA LEU A 229 13.20 -1.98 -13.91
C LEU A 229 14.03 -0.69 -14.00
N GLY A 230 13.78 0.31 -13.15
CA GLY A 230 14.41 1.63 -13.20
C GLY A 230 13.94 2.48 -14.38
N ILE A 231 12.73 2.23 -14.89
CA ILE A 231 12.12 2.96 -16.00
C ILE A 231 11.20 4.03 -15.39
N ARG A 232 11.45 5.29 -15.72
CA ARG A 232 10.59 6.42 -15.33
C ARG A 232 9.22 6.26 -16.01
N THR A 233 8.14 6.41 -15.23
CA THR A 233 6.76 6.35 -15.73
C THR A 233 6.17 7.76 -15.68
N GLU A 234 5.61 8.21 -16.81
CA GLU A 234 4.90 9.49 -16.91
C GLU A 234 3.40 9.28 -16.72
N ALA A 235 2.67 10.29 -16.22
CA ALA A 235 1.22 10.25 -16.08
C ALA A 235 0.51 9.96 -17.42
N SER A 236 1.04 10.51 -18.53
CA SER A 236 0.57 10.27 -19.90
C SER A 236 0.65 8.80 -20.31
N ASP A 237 1.65 8.05 -19.84
CA ASP A 237 1.84 6.63 -20.16
C ASP A 237 0.76 5.73 -19.54
N LEU A 238 0.11 6.24 -18.51
CA LEU A 238 -0.91 5.54 -17.73
C LEU A 238 -2.33 6.07 -18.00
N ASN A 239 -2.49 7.09 -18.83
CA ASN A 239 -3.74 7.86 -18.95
C ASN A 239 -4.24 8.36 -17.57
N TYR A 240 -3.29 8.79 -16.73
CA TYR A 240 -3.57 9.25 -15.38
C TYR A 240 -3.96 10.72 -15.42
N GLY A 241 -5.23 11.04 -15.06
CA GLY A 241 -5.74 12.40 -14.96
C GLY A 241 -5.73 12.87 -13.50
N PHE A 242 -5.30 14.11 -13.29
CA PHE A 242 -5.43 14.81 -12.01
C PHE A 242 -6.76 15.56 -11.90
N ASP A 243 -7.57 15.56 -12.99
CA ASP A 243 -8.83 16.32 -13.07
C ASP A 243 -9.99 15.46 -12.57
N HIS A 244 -10.38 15.65 -11.30
CA HIS A 244 -11.59 15.08 -10.70
C HIS A 244 -12.80 16.00 -10.82
N GLY A 245 -12.73 17.01 -11.69
CA GLY A 245 -13.85 17.92 -11.99
C GLY A 245 -14.95 17.24 -12.82
N LYS A 246 -16.19 17.38 -12.36
CA LYS A 246 -17.44 16.87 -12.96
C LYS A 246 -17.76 17.44 -14.36
N GLU A 247 -16.86 17.32 -15.33
CA GLU A 247 -17.19 17.62 -16.73
C GLU A 247 -16.52 16.62 -17.64
N HIS A 248 -17.18 15.56 -17.94
CA HIS A 248 -17.20 14.77 -19.18
C HIS A 248 -17.83 13.39 -18.94
N ILE A 249 -19.14 13.36 -18.72
CA ILE A 249 -19.90 12.16 -19.10
C ILE A 249 -20.08 12.24 -20.61
N SER A 250 -19.06 11.91 -21.38
CA SER A 250 -19.16 11.85 -22.83
C SER A 250 -19.93 10.58 -23.24
N LYS A 251 -20.66 10.70 -24.35
CA LYS A 251 -21.46 9.63 -24.98
C LYS A 251 -20.67 8.31 -25.18
N HIS A 252 -19.33 8.37 -25.18
CA HIS A 252 -18.42 7.23 -25.25
C HIS A 252 -18.40 6.38 -23.97
N LYS A 253 -18.81 6.94 -22.81
CA LYS A 253 -18.87 6.22 -21.54
C LYS A 253 -20.11 5.33 -21.46
N LEU A 254 -21.22 5.71 -22.08
CA LEU A 254 -22.45 4.90 -22.14
C LEU A 254 -22.26 3.64 -23.02
N ASP A 255 -21.55 3.78 -24.15
CA ASP A 255 -21.26 2.64 -25.03
C ASP A 255 -20.27 1.66 -24.38
N LYS A 256 -19.35 2.17 -23.56
CA LYS A 256 -18.39 1.36 -22.80
C LYS A 256 -19.06 0.61 -21.64
N ILE A 257 -20.04 1.22 -20.97
CA ILE A 257 -20.82 0.59 -19.89
C ILE A 257 -21.70 -0.55 -20.46
N ALA A 258 -22.26 -0.39 -21.65
CA ALA A 258 -23.01 -1.45 -22.33
C ALA A 258 -22.12 -2.66 -22.69
N LEU A 259 -20.88 -2.42 -23.17
CA LEU A 259 -19.91 -3.46 -23.50
C LEU A 259 -19.31 -4.15 -22.26
N GLU A 260 -19.18 -3.43 -21.14
CA GLU A 260 -18.74 -3.98 -19.86
C GLU A 260 -19.83 -4.78 -19.16
N SER A 261 -21.11 -4.44 -19.38
CA SER A 261 -22.26 -5.21 -18.88
C SER A 261 -22.26 -6.66 -19.44
N GLU A 262 -22.00 -6.83 -20.74
CA GLU A 262 -21.86 -8.19 -21.34
C GLU A 262 -20.65 -8.95 -20.79
N LYS A 263 -19.54 -8.28 -20.51
CA LYS A 263 -18.37 -8.90 -19.87
C LYS A 263 -18.61 -9.26 -18.40
N LEU A 264 -19.41 -8.45 -17.71
CA LEU A 264 -19.80 -8.72 -16.31
C LEU A 264 -20.70 -9.97 -16.22
N ASP A 265 -21.58 -10.19 -17.17
CA ASP A 265 -22.43 -11.39 -17.22
C ASP A 265 -21.61 -12.66 -17.51
N HIS A 266 -20.57 -12.57 -18.34
CA HIS A 266 -19.61 -13.64 -18.53
C HIS A 266 -18.77 -13.95 -17.27
N LEU A 267 -18.36 -12.91 -16.52
CA LEU A 267 -17.64 -13.06 -15.25
C LEU A 267 -18.56 -13.58 -14.14
N LYS A 268 -19.83 -13.17 -14.13
CA LYS A 268 -20.84 -13.69 -13.20
C LYS A 268 -21.09 -15.19 -13.43
N ASN A 269 -21.22 -15.62 -14.66
CA ASN A 269 -21.37 -17.01 -15.00
C ASN A 269 -20.14 -17.85 -14.60
N SER A 270 -18.92 -17.34 -14.83
CA SER A 270 -17.67 -17.98 -14.39
C SER A 270 -17.53 -18.00 -12.86
N TYR A 271 -18.00 -16.96 -12.16
CA TYR A 271 -18.05 -16.91 -10.69
C TYR A 271 -19.04 -17.92 -10.11
N ASP A 272 -20.22 -18.04 -10.71
CA ASP A 272 -21.25 -18.99 -10.27
C ASP A 272 -20.82 -20.45 -10.51
N GLU A 273 -20.11 -20.75 -11.62
CA GLU A 273 -19.47 -22.05 -11.83
C GLU A 273 -18.38 -22.34 -10.78
N SER A 274 -17.57 -21.34 -10.44
CA SER A 274 -16.53 -21.46 -9.41
C SER A 274 -17.15 -21.64 -8.02
N LYS A 275 -18.25 -20.94 -7.74
CA LYS A 275 -19.02 -21.08 -6.49
C LYS A 275 -19.68 -22.45 -6.38
N GLN A 276 -20.16 -23.00 -7.49
CA GLN A 276 -20.70 -24.36 -7.55
C GLN A 276 -19.61 -25.40 -7.28
N LYS A 277 -18.41 -25.25 -7.84
CA LYS A 277 -17.24 -26.10 -7.56
C LYS A 277 -16.80 -26.03 -6.10
N ILE A 278 -16.81 -24.82 -5.50
CA ILE A 278 -16.50 -24.62 -4.08
C ILE A 278 -17.57 -25.25 -3.18
N ASN A 279 -18.85 -25.15 -3.53
CA ASN A 279 -19.93 -25.79 -2.78
C ASN A 279 -19.87 -27.32 -2.89
N THR A 280 -19.52 -27.85 -4.05
CA THR A 280 -19.27 -29.29 -4.25
C THR A 280 -18.08 -29.74 -3.39
N ALA A 281 -17.01 -29.01 -3.36
CA ALA A 281 -15.85 -29.26 -2.47
C ALA A 281 -16.24 -29.19 -0.98
N LYS A 282 -17.07 -28.21 -0.58
CA LYS A 282 -17.60 -28.12 0.80
C LYS A 282 -18.48 -29.31 1.18
N VAL A 283 -19.26 -29.84 0.24
CA VAL A 283 -20.07 -31.06 0.44
C VAL A 283 -19.15 -32.27 0.59
N TYR A 284 -18.10 -32.37 -0.22
CA TYR A 284 -17.08 -33.42 -0.08
C TYR A 284 -16.36 -33.35 1.27
N LEU A 285 -15.97 -32.15 1.70
CA LEU A 285 -15.35 -31.92 3.01
C LEU A 285 -16.31 -32.18 4.18
N LYS A 286 -17.61 -31.91 4.03
CA LYS A 286 -18.62 -32.29 5.03
C LYS A 286 -18.84 -33.79 5.11
N LYS A 287 -18.77 -34.52 3.97
CA LYS A 287 -18.84 -35.99 3.94
C LYS A 287 -17.59 -36.65 4.54
N SER A 288 -16.40 -36.05 4.39
CA SER A 288 -15.16 -36.53 5.02
C SER A 288 -15.12 -36.29 6.53
N LYS A 289 -15.89 -35.32 7.07
CA LYS A 289 -15.99 -35.06 8.53
C LYS A 289 -16.71 -36.14 9.35
N LYS A 290 -17.20 -37.22 8.74
CA LYS A 290 -17.76 -38.39 9.47
C LYS A 290 -16.72 -39.47 9.79
N THR A 291 -15.45 -39.24 9.59
CA THR A 291 -14.37 -40.14 10.00
C THR A 291 -13.60 -39.55 11.18
N LYS A 292 -13.79 -40.18 12.35
CA LYS A 292 -13.00 -40.11 13.60
C LYS A 292 -12.25 -38.83 13.88
N ILE A 293 -12.58 -38.18 15.02
CA ILE A 293 -11.75 -37.21 15.71
C ILE A 293 -10.32 -37.75 15.78
N ARG A 294 -9.42 -37.20 14.99
CA ARG A 294 -7.99 -37.51 15.07
C ARG A 294 -7.40 -36.68 16.17
N ASP A 295 -6.80 -37.30 17.19
CA ASP A 295 -6.11 -36.67 18.32
C ASP A 295 -4.81 -35.97 17.93
N LYS A 296 -4.41 -35.99 16.66
CA LYS A 296 -3.16 -35.39 16.19
C LYS A 296 -3.34 -33.92 15.82
N LYS A 297 -2.46 -33.06 16.30
CA LYS A 297 -2.39 -31.64 15.89
C LYS A 297 -1.95 -31.56 14.42
N VAL A 298 -2.54 -30.58 13.68
CA VAL A 298 -2.27 -30.35 12.26
C VAL A 298 -1.11 -29.38 12.07
N ILE A 299 -0.17 -29.71 11.18
CA ILE A 299 0.92 -28.85 10.77
C ILE A 299 0.85 -28.59 9.26
N PHE A 300 0.84 -27.30 8.85
CA PHE A 300 1.04 -26.89 7.47
C PHE A 300 2.53 -26.56 7.25
N TYR A 301 3.18 -27.30 6.35
CA TYR A 301 4.61 -27.18 6.11
C TYR A 301 4.87 -26.70 4.68
N CYS A 302 5.32 -25.43 4.53
CA CYS A 302 5.59 -24.85 3.21
C CYS A 302 7.10 -24.92 2.89
N ILE A 303 7.43 -25.40 1.69
CA ILE A 303 8.81 -25.62 1.24
C ILE A 303 9.04 -24.91 -0.08
N CYS A 304 10.07 -24.06 -0.14
CA CYS A 304 10.49 -23.37 -1.36
C CYS A 304 10.88 -24.38 -2.45
N GLY A 305 10.35 -24.19 -3.67
CA GLY A 305 10.48 -25.14 -4.79
C GLY A 305 11.83 -25.12 -5.53
N GLU A 306 12.63 -24.07 -5.37
CA GLU A 306 13.81 -23.86 -6.21
C GLU A 306 15.03 -24.74 -5.87
N GLY A 307 15.15 -25.20 -4.62
CA GLY A 307 16.35 -25.90 -4.16
C GLY A 307 16.09 -27.31 -3.60
N MET A 308 16.70 -28.34 -4.19
CA MET A 308 16.64 -29.70 -3.65
C MET A 308 17.17 -29.77 -2.21
N GLY A 309 18.11 -28.91 -1.81
CA GLY A 309 18.65 -28.89 -0.45
C GLY A 309 17.59 -28.55 0.61
N HIS A 310 16.62 -27.70 0.31
CA HIS A 310 15.49 -27.42 1.21
C HIS A 310 14.53 -28.60 1.29
N ALA A 311 14.21 -29.22 0.15
CA ALA A 311 13.33 -30.38 0.09
C ALA A 311 13.90 -31.58 0.86
N ILE A 312 15.20 -31.87 0.69
CA ILE A 312 15.88 -32.97 1.38
C ILE A 312 15.93 -32.75 2.90
N ARG A 313 16.30 -31.53 3.35
CA ARG A 313 16.32 -31.23 4.79
C ARG A 313 14.94 -31.28 5.40
N SER A 314 13.94 -30.72 4.70
CA SER A 314 12.55 -30.75 5.14
C SER A 314 11.98 -32.15 5.19
N SER A 315 12.33 -33.04 4.26
CA SER A 315 11.87 -34.44 4.31
C SER A 315 12.32 -35.17 5.57
N VAL A 316 13.55 -34.92 6.04
CA VAL A 316 14.05 -35.48 7.30
C VAL A 316 13.28 -34.99 8.52
N ILE A 317 12.89 -33.68 8.52
CA ILE A 317 12.08 -33.12 9.60
C ILE A 317 10.68 -33.71 9.58
N ILE A 318 10.05 -33.78 8.39
CA ILE A 318 8.69 -34.31 8.21
C ILE A 318 8.65 -35.78 8.65
N ASP A 319 9.63 -36.59 8.28
CA ASP A 319 9.72 -37.99 8.72
C ASP A 319 9.74 -38.15 10.25
N ARG A 320 10.34 -37.21 10.98
CA ARG A 320 10.38 -37.25 12.45
C ARG A 320 9.08 -36.82 13.12
N ILE A 321 8.25 -36.01 12.44
CA ILE A 321 7.05 -35.43 13.05
C ILE A 321 5.76 -36.08 12.53
N LYS A 322 5.75 -36.75 11.38
CA LYS A 322 4.54 -37.35 10.75
C LYS A 322 3.78 -38.34 11.64
N ASP A 323 4.48 -39.02 12.57
CA ASP A 323 3.83 -39.96 13.49
C ASP A 323 3.07 -39.26 14.62
N LYS A 324 3.49 -38.04 15.00
CA LYS A 324 2.89 -37.22 16.07
C LYS A 324 1.89 -36.22 15.57
N TYR A 325 2.00 -35.78 14.30
CA TYR A 325 1.23 -34.70 13.72
C TYR A 325 0.65 -35.11 12.36
N ASP A 326 -0.51 -34.56 12.02
CA ASP A 326 -1.06 -34.61 10.66
C ASP A 326 -0.38 -33.49 9.84
N VAL A 327 0.63 -33.86 9.02
CA VAL A 327 1.43 -32.88 8.26
C VAL A 327 0.88 -32.75 6.84
N TYR A 328 0.58 -31.48 6.45
CA TYR A 328 0.20 -31.11 5.09
C TYR A 328 1.32 -30.31 4.47
N ILE A 329 1.89 -30.77 3.37
CA ILE A 329 3.09 -30.24 2.74
C ILE A 329 2.70 -29.45 1.51
N PHE A 330 3.14 -28.18 1.42
CA PHE A 330 2.90 -27.32 0.28
C PHE A 330 4.25 -26.97 -0.38
N SER A 331 4.38 -27.29 -1.67
CA SER A 331 5.63 -27.06 -2.40
C SER A 331 5.40 -26.85 -3.90
N SER A 332 6.42 -26.32 -4.59
CA SER A 332 6.42 -26.13 -6.04
C SER A 332 7.55 -26.88 -6.72
N ASP A 333 7.45 -27.04 -8.03
CA ASP A 333 8.52 -27.47 -8.93
C ASP A 333 9.28 -28.77 -8.54
N ARG A 334 10.61 -28.69 -8.47
CA ARG A 334 11.48 -29.83 -8.16
C ARG A 334 11.25 -30.36 -6.76
N ALA A 335 11.05 -29.47 -5.79
CA ALA A 335 10.76 -29.86 -4.42
C ALA A 335 9.42 -30.59 -4.31
N TYR A 336 8.38 -30.14 -5.04
CA TYR A 336 7.11 -30.85 -5.10
C TYR A 336 7.27 -32.29 -5.62
N LYS A 337 7.95 -32.48 -6.74
CA LYS A 337 8.17 -33.81 -7.32
C LYS A 337 8.83 -34.74 -6.30
N TYR A 338 9.92 -34.29 -5.69
CA TYR A 338 10.67 -35.08 -4.72
C TYR A 338 9.85 -35.44 -3.46
N LEU A 339 9.07 -34.48 -2.93
CA LEU A 339 8.29 -34.69 -1.72
C LEU A 339 7.05 -35.55 -1.98
N ASN A 340 6.41 -35.39 -3.16
CA ASN A 340 5.23 -36.17 -3.55
C ASN A 340 5.53 -37.65 -3.79
N GLU A 341 6.77 -38.01 -4.06
CA GLU A 341 7.23 -39.40 -4.13
C GLU A 341 7.41 -40.04 -2.73
N LYS A 342 7.50 -39.21 -1.68
CA LYS A 342 7.82 -39.66 -0.32
C LYS A 342 6.69 -39.55 0.70
N PHE A 343 5.71 -38.65 0.44
CA PHE A 343 4.65 -38.33 1.39
C PHE A 343 3.30 -38.22 0.69
N ASP A 344 2.24 -38.68 1.36
CA ASP A 344 0.89 -38.71 0.79
C ASP A 344 0.17 -37.36 0.76
N ASN A 345 0.49 -36.46 1.69
CA ASN A 345 -0.19 -35.17 1.87
C ASN A 345 0.60 -34.01 1.27
N VAL A 346 1.03 -34.10 0.01
CA VAL A 346 1.80 -33.09 -0.68
C VAL A 346 0.92 -32.36 -1.70
N TYR A 347 0.88 -31.05 -1.60
CA TYR A 347 0.05 -30.19 -2.45
C TYR A 347 0.93 -29.26 -3.27
N LYS A 348 0.69 -29.24 -4.58
CA LYS A 348 1.38 -28.36 -5.49
C LYS A 348 0.83 -26.94 -5.37
N ILE A 349 1.73 -25.97 -5.13
CA ILE A 349 1.42 -24.54 -5.15
C ILE A 349 2.23 -23.87 -6.25
N GLY A 350 1.77 -22.69 -6.70
CA GLY A 350 2.56 -21.81 -7.57
C GLY A 350 3.85 -21.38 -6.84
N GLY A 351 4.99 -21.41 -7.52
CA GLY A 351 6.28 -21.03 -6.97
C GLY A 351 6.97 -19.97 -7.82
N PHE A 352 7.83 -19.18 -7.19
CA PHE A 352 8.76 -18.32 -7.89
C PHE A 352 9.87 -19.19 -8.51
N ASN A 353 9.94 -19.20 -9.83
CA ASN A 353 11.02 -19.89 -10.55
C ASN A 353 12.05 -18.86 -11.01
N THR A 354 13.24 -18.91 -10.40
CA THR A 354 14.36 -18.09 -10.86
C THR A 354 14.85 -18.57 -12.22
N VAL A 355 14.83 -17.71 -13.22
CA VAL A 355 15.34 -18.04 -14.56
C VAL A 355 16.80 -17.62 -14.67
N TYR A 356 17.65 -18.57 -15.01
CA TYR A 356 19.07 -18.33 -15.26
C TYR A 356 19.35 -18.29 -16.77
N ILE A 357 20.10 -17.28 -17.20
CA ILE A 357 20.63 -17.16 -18.56
C ILE A 357 22.13 -16.95 -18.44
N ASN A 358 22.91 -17.80 -19.09
CA ASN A 358 24.38 -17.77 -19.02
C ASN A 358 24.91 -17.72 -17.58
N ASN A 359 24.38 -18.57 -16.71
CA ASN A 359 24.71 -18.67 -15.28
C ASN A 359 24.44 -17.39 -14.45
N LYS A 360 23.66 -16.45 -14.96
CA LYS A 360 23.21 -15.25 -14.25
C LYS A 360 21.70 -15.26 -14.12
N VAL A 361 21.18 -14.77 -12.98
CA VAL A 361 19.74 -14.63 -12.77
C VAL A 361 19.18 -13.59 -13.77
N SER A 362 18.17 -14.01 -14.54
CA SER A 362 17.40 -13.10 -15.38
C SER A 362 16.16 -12.63 -14.64
N ASN A 363 16.24 -11.44 -14.06
CA ASN A 363 15.13 -10.87 -13.28
C ASN A 363 13.87 -10.71 -14.13
N THR A 364 13.99 -10.29 -15.39
CA THR A 364 12.87 -10.10 -16.31
C THR A 364 12.12 -11.40 -16.61
N LYS A 365 12.85 -12.49 -16.91
CA LYS A 365 12.21 -13.79 -17.20
C LYS A 365 11.70 -14.46 -15.94
N THR A 366 12.36 -14.27 -14.80
CA THR A 366 11.90 -14.73 -13.48
C THR A 366 10.57 -14.09 -13.14
N LEU A 367 10.44 -12.77 -13.34
CA LEU A 367 9.20 -12.03 -13.09
C LEU A 367 8.08 -12.46 -14.04
N MET A 368 8.36 -12.66 -15.34
CA MET A 368 7.38 -13.13 -16.32
C MET A 368 6.86 -14.54 -16.02
N ASN A 369 7.67 -15.41 -15.40
CA ASN A 369 7.23 -16.74 -14.94
C ASN A 369 6.40 -16.69 -13.66
N ALA A 370 6.57 -15.67 -12.83
CA ALA A 370 5.79 -15.49 -11.61
C ALA A 370 4.35 -14.99 -11.87
N ILE A 371 4.11 -14.38 -13.06
CA ILE A 371 2.82 -13.81 -13.46
C ILE A 371 1.95 -14.83 -14.24
N LYS A 372 2.53 -15.93 -14.70
CA LYS A 372 1.81 -17.09 -15.29
C LYS A 372 1.31 -18.03 -14.20
#